data_c43f62f83cb22349bfe71f1238fdd8c1
#
_entry.id   c43f62f83cb22349bfe71f1238fdd8c1
#
_cell.length_a   1.000
_cell.length_b   1.000
_cell.length_c   1.000
_cell.angle_alpha   90.00
_cell.angle_beta   90.00
_cell.angle_gamma   90.00
#
_symmetry.space_group_name_H-M   'P 1'
#
loop_
_entity.id
_entity.type
_entity.pdbx_description
1 polymer ?
#
loop_
_entity_poly.entity_id
_entity_poly.type
_entity_poly.pdbx_seq_one_letter_code
_entity_poly.pdbx_strand_id
1 'polypeptide(L)'
;MLLAALASVVIASCYDGDTCRTLGGERIRLACIDAPELQGWRAIPLPAKASRDYLRSLVLGRTVNLRRITTDRYGRTVGELFVGGTNVQQQMVRSGYAAIDWKYAEQCSWTR
;
A
#
# COMPACT_ATOMS: atom_id res chain seq x y z
N MET A 1 23.65 -13.91 -1.54
CA MET A 1 22.34 -13.46 -1.06
C MET A 1 21.63 -12.72 -2.18
N LEU A 2 20.45 -13.17 -2.54
CA LEU A 2 19.64 -12.47 -3.52
C LEU A 2 18.79 -11.42 -2.83
N LEU A 3 19.05 -10.16 -3.15
CA LEU A 3 18.14 -9.10 -2.77
C LEU A 3 16.96 -9.12 -3.75
N ALA A 4 15.73 -9.05 -3.22
CA ALA A 4 14.58 -8.91 -4.08
C ALA A 4 14.73 -7.62 -4.89
N ALA A 5 14.73 -7.73 -6.22
CA ALA A 5 14.81 -6.58 -7.09
C ALA A 5 13.56 -5.73 -6.92
N LEU A 6 13.75 -4.41 -6.78
CA LEU A 6 12.64 -3.47 -6.80
C LEU A 6 12.27 -3.22 -8.26
N ALA A 7 10.97 -3.30 -8.55
CA ALA A 7 10.44 -2.96 -9.86
C ALA A 7 9.93 -1.52 -9.84
N SER A 8 10.16 -0.78 -10.91
CA SER A 8 9.58 0.56 -11.08
C SER A 8 8.21 0.41 -11.73
N VAL A 9 7.19 0.97 -11.10
CA VAL A 9 5.81 0.99 -11.62
C VAL A 9 5.23 2.39 -11.47
N VAL A 10 4.24 2.72 -12.29
CA VAL A 10 3.51 3.98 -12.18
C VAL A 10 2.14 3.70 -11.58
N ILE A 11 1.78 4.44 -10.54
CA ILE A 11 0.49 4.28 -9.87
C ILE A 11 -0.57 5.09 -10.61
N ALA A 12 -1.56 4.41 -11.17
CA ALA A 12 -2.66 5.03 -11.91
C ALA A 12 -3.83 5.43 -11.01
N SER A 13 -4.11 4.64 -9.96
CA SER A 13 -5.23 4.90 -9.06
C SER A 13 -5.02 4.20 -7.73
N CYS A 14 -5.66 4.72 -6.67
CA CYS A 14 -5.76 4.05 -5.38
C CYS A 14 -7.23 4.06 -4.97
N TYR A 15 -7.77 2.88 -4.68
CA TYR A 15 -9.16 2.69 -4.28
C TYR A 15 -9.41 3.19 -2.86
N ASP A 16 -8.49 2.83 -1.95
CA ASP A 16 -8.52 3.21 -0.54
C ASP A 16 -7.09 3.39 -0.03
N GLY A 17 -6.90 3.46 1.28
CA GLY A 17 -5.60 3.74 1.89
C GLY A 17 -4.60 2.58 1.85
N ASP A 18 -4.95 1.44 1.28
CA ASP A 18 -4.05 0.29 1.19
C ASP A 18 -4.15 -0.51 -0.11
N THR A 19 -4.87 0.01 -1.12
CA THR A 19 -5.05 -0.69 -2.40
C THR A 19 -4.88 0.27 -3.56
N CYS A 20 -3.97 -0.05 -4.47
CA CYS A 20 -3.69 0.75 -5.67
C CYS A 20 -3.64 -0.14 -6.92
N ARG A 21 -3.66 0.53 -8.09
CA ARG A 21 -3.51 -0.12 -9.39
C ARG A 21 -2.47 0.65 -10.20
N THR A 22 -1.60 -0.08 -10.89
CA THR A 22 -0.62 0.51 -11.79
C THR A 22 -1.23 0.84 -13.16
N LEU A 23 -0.51 1.62 -13.96
CA LEU A 23 -0.89 1.88 -15.36
C LEU A 23 -1.00 0.59 -16.16
N GLY A 24 -0.16 -0.40 -15.88
CA GLY A 24 -0.22 -1.71 -16.54
C GLY A 24 -1.36 -2.61 -16.07
N GLY A 25 -2.14 -2.17 -15.08
CA GLY A 25 -3.29 -2.91 -14.58
C GLY A 25 -3.00 -3.83 -13.40
N GLU A 26 -1.77 -3.90 -12.92
CA GLU A 26 -1.43 -4.68 -11.74
C GLU A 26 -2.14 -4.09 -10.52
N ARG A 27 -2.89 -4.92 -9.80
CA ARG A 27 -3.53 -4.52 -8.55
C ARG A 27 -2.58 -4.80 -7.39
N ILE A 28 -2.38 -3.79 -6.53
CA ILE A 28 -1.45 -3.87 -5.42
C ILE A 28 -2.20 -3.69 -4.11
N ARG A 29 -2.08 -4.68 -3.22
CA ARG A 29 -2.45 -4.57 -1.82
C ARG A 29 -1.19 -4.18 -1.05
N LEU A 30 -1.20 -2.99 -0.46
CA LEU A 30 -0.04 -2.54 0.33
C LEU A 30 0.13 -3.44 1.55
N ALA A 31 1.31 -4.04 1.65
CA ALA A 31 1.61 -5.02 2.70
C ALA A 31 1.66 -4.39 4.08
N CYS A 32 1.33 -5.17 5.08
CA CYS A 32 1.59 -4.88 6.50
C CYS A 32 0.76 -3.77 7.11
N ILE A 33 -0.13 -3.15 6.37
CA ILE A 33 -1.02 -2.11 6.87
C ILE A 33 -2.47 -2.45 6.60
N ASP A 34 -3.33 -1.83 7.39
CA ASP A 34 -4.77 -1.90 7.23
C ASP A 34 -5.31 -0.47 7.31
N ALA A 35 -6.04 -0.05 6.30
CA ALA A 35 -6.65 1.25 6.21
C ALA A 35 -8.16 1.14 6.40
N PRO A 36 -8.84 2.22 6.83
CA PRO A 36 -10.29 2.21 6.94
C PRO A 36 -10.95 1.92 5.59
N GLU A 37 -11.99 1.10 5.60
CA GLU A 37 -12.71 0.70 4.39
C GLU A 37 -13.73 1.76 3.98
N LEU A 38 -13.84 1.98 2.65
CA LEU A 38 -14.80 2.92 2.06
C LEU A 38 -16.20 2.33 1.99
N GLN A 39 -16.31 1.02 1.77
CA GLN A 39 -17.58 0.31 1.56
C GLN A 39 -17.60 -1.00 2.32
N GLY A 40 -18.80 -1.54 2.47
CA GLY A 40 -19.01 -2.80 3.15
C GLY A 40 -19.42 -2.60 4.61
N TRP A 41 -19.62 -3.68 5.32
CA TRP A 41 -20.12 -3.65 6.69
C TRP A 41 -19.12 -3.10 7.72
N ARG A 42 -17.84 -3.03 7.35
CA ARG A 42 -16.77 -2.42 8.16
C ARG A 42 -16.43 -1.01 7.73
N ALA A 43 -17.24 -0.40 6.87
CA ALA A 43 -16.90 0.90 6.31
C ALA A 43 -16.89 2.00 7.38
N ILE A 44 -15.85 2.83 7.30
CA ILE A 44 -15.70 4.06 8.08
C ILE A 44 -15.40 5.16 7.06
N PRO A 45 -16.46 5.74 6.40
CA PRO A 45 -16.29 6.52 5.18
C PRO A 45 -15.41 7.76 5.31
N LEU A 46 -15.51 8.53 6.41
CA LEU A 46 -14.72 9.76 6.53
C LEU A 46 -13.23 9.48 6.72
N PRO A 47 -12.80 8.67 7.72
CA PRO A 47 -11.40 8.28 7.83
C PRO A 47 -10.88 7.53 6.60
N ALA A 48 -11.73 6.75 5.94
CA ALA A 48 -11.33 6.02 4.74
C ALA A 48 -10.99 6.96 3.58
N LYS A 49 -11.78 8.02 3.37
CA LYS A 49 -11.49 9.01 2.33
C LYS A 49 -10.21 9.77 2.64
N ALA A 50 -9.98 10.17 3.89
CA ALA A 50 -8.77 10.86 4.29
C ALA A 50 -7.53 9.97 4.08
N SER A 51 -7.62 8.70 4.46
CA SER A 51 -6.57 7.71 4.26
C SER A 51 -6.26 7.53 2.77
N ARG A 52 -7.29 7.33 1.95
CA ARG A 52 -7.15 7.22 0.49
C ARG A 52 -6.49 8.47 -0.10
N ASP A 53 -6.96 9.64 0.27
CA ASP A 53 -6.46 10.89 -0.29
C ASP A 53 -5.01 11.14 0.10
N TYR A 54 -4.64 10.79 1.33
CA TYR A 54 -3.25 10.88 1.77
C TYR A 54 -2.36 9.94 0.96
N LEU A 55 -2.78 8.67 0.78
CA LEU A 55 -2.04 7.72 -0.04
C LEU A 55 -1.88 8.25 -1.47
N ARG A 56 -2.95 8.77 -2.07
CA ARG A 56 -2.90 9.37 -3.41
C ARG A 56 -1.90 10.52 -3.48
N SER A 57 -1.83 11.35 -2.44
CA SER A 57 -0.87 12.45 -2.41
C SER A 57 0.58 11.96 -2.43
N LEU A 58 0.84 10.77 -1.93
CA LEU A 58 2.18 10.19 -1.90
C LEU A 58 2.58 9.54 -3.22
N VAL A 59 1.65 8.89 -3.90
CA VAL A 59 1.99 7.95 -4.99
C VAL A 59 1.29 8.20 -6.33
N LEU A 60 0.17 8.91 -6.36
CA LEU A 60 -0.66 8.99 -7.57
C LEU A 60 0.08 9.67 -8.72
N GLY A 61 0.10 9.00 -9.88
CA GLY A 61 0.78 9.50 -11.06
C GLY A 61 2.30 9.46 -10.99
N ARG A 62 2.87 8.91 -9.93
CA ARG A 62 4.32 8.84 -9.74
C ARG A 62 4.87 7.48 -10.12
N THR A 63 6.14 7.48 -10.53
CA THR A 63 6.93 6.26 -10.60
C THR A 63 7.38 5.91 -9.19
N VAL A 64 7.01 4.72 -8.73
CA VAL A 64 7.36 4.20 -7.41
C VAL A 64 8.13 2.90 -7.56
N ASN A 65 8.91 2.55 -6.56
CA ASN A 65 9.55 1.24 -6.49
C ASN A 65 8.64 0.28 -5.74
N LEU A 66 8.41 -0.89 -6.31
CA LEU A 66 7.57 -1.93 -5.76
C LEU A 66 8.41 -3.14 -5.38
N ARG A 67 8.38 -3.54 -4.11
CA ARG A 67 8.91 -4.82 -3.64
C ARG A 67 7.75 -5.80 -3.54
N ARG A 68 7.70 -6.75 -4.49
CA ARG A 68 6.65 -7.80 -4.48
C ARG A 68 6.99 -8.84 -3.44
N ILE A 69 6.02 -9.16 -2.59
CA ILE A 69 6.16 -10.16 -1.53
C ILE A 69 5.46 -11.45 -1.91
N THR A 70 4.17 -11.36 -2.25
CA THR A 70 3.36 -12.51 -2.61
C THR A 70 2.16 -12.06 -3.44
N THR A 71 1.34 -13.01 -3.85
CA THR A 71 0.05 -12.75 -4.49
C THR A 71 -1.04 -13.29 -3.57
N ASP A 72 -2.09 -12.50 -3.34
CA ASP A 72 -3.19 -12.95 -2.50
C ASP A 72 -4.21 -13.77 -3.30
N ARG A 73 -5.21 -14.30 -2.59
CA ARG A 73 -6.24 -15.15 -3.21
C ARG A 73 -7.13 -14.43 -4.20
N TYR A 74 -7.10 -13.09 -4.21
CA TYR A 74 -7.86 -12.27 -5.15
C TYR A 74 -7.05 -11.87 -6.38
N GLY A 75 -5.82 -12.38 -6.51
CA GLY A 75 -4.93 -12.06 -7.62
C GLY A 75 -4.22 -10.71 -7.48
N ARG A 76 -4.24 -10.09 -6.30
CA ARG A 76 -3.51 -8.84 -6.07
C ARG A 76 -2.07 -9.14 -5.68
N THR A 77 -1.16 -8.30 -6.13
CA THR A 77 0.22 -8.30 -5.62
C THR A 77 0.23 -7.69 -4.22
N VAL A 78 0.72 -8.44 -3.25
CA VAL A 78 1.00 -7.92 -1.91
C VAL A 78 2.43 -7.41 -1.93
N GLY A 79 2.62 -6.12 -1.66
CA GLY A 79 3.95 -5.52 -1.79
C GLY A 79 4.13 -4.24 -1.01
N GLU A 80 5.39 -3.80 -0.96
CA GLU A 80 5.76 -2.51 -0.38
C GLU A 80 6.07 -1.50 -1.47
N LEU A 81 5.66 -0.26 -1.25
CA LEU A 81 5.93 0.86 -2.14
C LEU A 81 6.97 1.79 -1.52
N PHE A 82 7.86 2.29 -2.37
CA PHE A 82 8.89 3.26 -1.97
C PHE A 82 8.86 4.44 -2.94
N VAL A 83 8.89 5.64 -2.39
CA VAL A 83 9.01 6.88 -3.16
C VAL A 83 10.23 7.64 -2.64
N GLY A 84 11.26 7.79 -3.48
CA GLY A 84 12.47 8.51 -3.09
C GLY A 84 13.14 7.95 -1.83
N GLY A 85 13.10 6.62 -1.65
CA GLY A 85 13.65 5.97 -0.45
C GLY A 85 12.71 5.93 0.75
N THR A 86 11.56 6.61 0.69
CA THR A 86 10.56 6.57 1.76
C THR A 86 9.64 5.37 1.59
N ASN A 87 9.50 4.57 2.64
CA ASN A 87 8.52 3.48 2.67
C ASN A 87 7.13 4.09 2.84
N VAL A 88 6.27 3.89 1.85
CA VAL A 88 4.94 4.50 1.80
C VAL A 88 4.05 3.97 2.93
N GLN A 89 4.09 2.67 3.20
CA GLN A 89 3.27 2.08 4.27
C GLN A 89 3.66 2.62 5.63
N GLN A 90 4.97 2.71 5.89
CA GLN A 90 5.45 3.28 7.14
C GLN A 90 4.99 4.73 7.30
N GLN A 91 5.01 5.49 6.21
CA GLN A 91 4.54 6.87 6.21
C GLN A 91 3.04 6.96 6.50
N MET A 92 2.23 6.06 5.94
CA MET A 92 0.79 5.98 6.23
C MET A 92 0.53 5.76 7.73
N VAL A 93 1.29 4.86 8.35
CA VAL A 93 1.14 4.56 9.78
C VAL A 93 1.62 5.74 10.65
N ARG A 94 2.77 6.31 10.34
CA ARG A 94 3.31 7.46 11.08
C ARG A 94 2.37 8.66 11.06
N SER A 95 1.68 8.85 9.96
CA SER A 95 0.76 9.98 9.78
C SER A 95 -0.63 9.70 10.31
N GLY A 96 -0.88 8.51 10.86
CA GLY A 96 -2.15 8.16 11.47
C GLY A 96 -3.25 7.78 10.48
N TYR A 97 -2.92 7.50 9.23
CA TYR A 97 -3.90 7.16 8.19
C TYR A 97 -4.09 5.67 7.97
N ALA A 98 -3.26 4.84 8.58
CA ALA A 98 -3.38 3.39 8.56
C ALA A 98 -2.79 2.81 9.85
N ALA A 99 -3.16 1.58 10.16
CA ALA A 99 -2.60 0.83 11.27
C ALA A 99 -1.71 -0.30 10.75
N ILE A 100 -0.77 -0.77 11.57
CA ILE A 100 -0.04 -2.00 11.26
C ILE A 100 -1.02 -3.16 11.33
N ASP A 101 -1.02 -3.99 10.30
CA ASP A 101 -1.73 -5.28 10.28
C ASP A 101 -0.81 -6.33 10.91
N TRP A 102 -0.98 -6.55 12.21
CA TRP A 102 -0.10 -7.41 12.98
C TRP A 102 -0.12 -8.86 12.52
N LYS A 103 -1.18 -9.30 11.84
CA LYS A 103 -1.26 -10.65 11.29
C LYS A 103 -0.20 -10.89 10.21
N TYR A 104 0.14 -9.85 9.46
CA TYR A 104 1.10 -9.93 8.35
C TYR A 104 2.33 -9.05 8.55
N ALA A 105 2.55 -8.54 9.75
CA ALA A 105 3.62 -7.58 10.05
C ALA A 105 5.02 -8.11 9.73
N GLU A 106 5.21 -9.42 9.80
CA GLU A 106 6.51 -10.05 9.50
C GLU A 106 6.97 -9.83 8.07
N GLN A 107 6.05 -9.53 7.16
CA GLN A 107 6.38 -9.27 5.76
C GLN A 107 7.19 -7.98 5.57
N CYS A 108 7.20 -7.09 6.55
CA CYS A 108 7.84 -5.78 6.47
C CYS A 108 8.76 -5.54 7.66
N SER A 109 10.03 -5.27 7.39
CA SER A 109 11.03 -5.10 8.44
C SER A 109 10.79 -3.89 9.34
N TRP A 110 10.17 -2.83 8.80
CA TRP A 110 9.93 -1.59 9.54
C TRP A 110 8.88 -1.72 10.65
N THR A 111 8.11 -2.81 10.69
CA THR A 111 7.08 -3.04 11.73
C THR A 111 7.65 -3.52 13.06
N ARG A 112 8.92 -3.81 13.11
CA ARG A 112 9.59 -4.37 14.28
C ARG A 112 10.23 -3.32 15.17
#